data_cd74bc089f2d20a7d97f1193731ce748
#
_entry.id   cd74bc089f2d20a7d97f1193731ce748
#
_cell.length_a   1.000
_cell.length_b   1.000
_cell.length_c   1.000
_cell.angle_alpha   90.00
_cell.angle_beta   90.00
_cell.angle_gamma   90.00
#
_symmetry.space_group_name_H-M   'P 1'
#
loop_
_entity.id
_entity.type
_entity.pdbx_description
1 polymer ?
#
loop_
_entity_poly.entity_id
_entity_poly.type
_entity_poly.pdbx_seq_one_letter_code
_entity_poly.pdbx_strand_id
1 'polypeptide(L)'
;MTLRQVLHLVRPHTLPASLAPVITALALAALDGFFRPTTAILTVLVGLLAQIISNIANDLFDFKKGADGKERKGFERPLSLGKVSYREVKNLLIITIIATVLTGIALILLSSPWLFIVGALVILGAIAYTGGPFPFAYHGLGEVMVFLFYGLVAGGGTYYIQCGTLSWEAIALASAMGFASCNILVVNNYRDVEEDTLSDKRTLFVRFGKSLAPKLYLANILLSVLLLFPFYSIIGMLSSGIYLAQMMHLQRTMLRTEGAQLNKVLVRTAQGVVLFAFNALIVIFVHYQWGTALGGLHHH
;
A
#
# COMPACT_ATOMS: atom_id res chain seq x y z
N MET A 1 14.91 -22.53 7.13
CA MET A 1 15.04 -21.04 7.32
C MET A 1 14.99 -20.68 8.79
N THR A 2 15.83 -19.71 9.23
CA THR A 2 15.76 -19.12 10.58
C THR A 2 14.67 -18.05 10.63
N LEU A 3 14.19 -17.69 11.85
CA LEU A 3 13.22 -16.61 12.04
C LEU A 3 13.71 -15.27 11.43
N ARG A 4 15.00 -14.97 11.59
CA ARG A 4 15.62 -13.75 11.01
C ARG A 4 15.51 -13.73 9.48
N GLN A 5 15.74 -14.85 8.81
CA GLN A 5 15.60 -14.97 7.35
C GLN A 5 14.15 -14.80 6.90
N VAL A 6 13.19 -15.37 7.64
CA VAL A 6 11.76 -15.18 7.38
C VAL A 6 11.39 -13.69 7.50
N LEU A 7 11.80 -13.02 8.59
CA LEU A 7 11.53 -11.58 8.79
C LEU A 7 12.11 -10.71 7.66
N HIS A 8 13.29 -11.03 7.13
CA HIS A 8 13.84 -10.32 5.98
C HIS A 8 12.98 -10.45 4.72
N LEU A 9 12.39 -11.64 4.46
CA LEU A 9 11.50 -11.88 3.32
C LEU A 9 10.13 -11.22 3.51
N VAL A 10 9.58 -11.28 4.72
CA VAL A 10 8.28 -10.69 5.09
C VAL A 10 8.32 -9.15 5.08
N ARG A 11 9.48 -8.55 5.36
CA ARG A 11 9.69 -7.08 5.42
C ARG A 11 8.73 -6.38 6.39
N PRO A 12 8.80 -6.61 7.71
CA PRO A 12 7.85 -6.05 8.69
C PRO A 12 7.70 -4.53 8.64
N HIS A 13 8.72 -3.81 8.19
CA HIS A 13 8.71 -2.35 8.06
C HIS A 13 7.74 -1.84 6.96
N THR A 14 7.29 -2.70 6.04
CA THR A 14 6.29 -2.34 5.01
C THR A 14 4.85 -2.62 5.45
N LEU A 15 4.64 -3.49 6.43
CA LEU A 15 3.31 -3.95 6.84
C LEU A 15 2.42 -2.83 7.41
N PRO A 16 2.92 -1.88 8.25
CA PRO A 16 2.08 -0.79 8.75
C PRO A 16 1.51 0.08 7.63
N ALA A 17 2.32 0.37 6.60
CA ALA A 17 1.86 1.17 5.46
C ALA A 17 0.82 0.42 4.60
N SER A 18 0.93 -0.92 4.48
CA SER A 18 -0.05 -1.71 3.74
C SER A 18 -1.38 -1.87 4.47
N LEU A 19 -1.37 -1.79 5.80
CA LEU A 19 -2.59 -1.84 6.61
C LEU A 19 -3.29 -0.49 6.77
N ALA A 20 -2.59 0.61 6.53
CA ALA A 20 -3.13 1.96 6.69
C ALA A 20 -4.47 2.16 5.96
N PRO A 21 -4.64 1.76 4.67
CA PRO A 21 -5.92 1.85 3.97
C PRO A 21 -7.03 1.01 4.60
N VAL A 22 -6.69 -0.19 5.09
CA VAL A 22 -7.64 -1.10 5.75
C VAL A 22 -8.16 -0.48 7.05
N ILE A 23 -7.25 0.04 7.88
CA ILE A 23 -7.59 0.63 9.18
C ILE A 23 -8.45 1.89 9.00
N THR A 24 -8.11 2.75 8.04
CA THR A 24 -8.92 3.97 7.78
C THR A 24 -10.32 3.63 7.27
N ALA A 25 -10.44 2.62 6.42
CA ALA A 25 -11.73 2.16 5.92
C ALA A 25 -12.58 1.49 7.02
N LEU A 26 -11.97 0.71 7.92
CA LEU A 26 -12.66 0.14 9.09
C LEU A 26 -13.16 1.24 10.03
N ALA A 27 -12.36 2.29 10.23
CA ALA A 27 -12.76 3.42 11.07
C ALA A 27 -13.95 4.19 10.46
N LEU A 28 -13.93 4.43 9.14
CA LEU A 28 -15.06 5.06 8.44
C LEU A 28 -16.32 4.20 8.56
N ALA A 29 -16.22 2.89 8.30
CA ALA A 29 -17.34 1.96 8.44
C ALA A 29 -17.90 1.93 9.88
N ALA A 30 -17.02 2.03 10.88
CA ALA A 30 -17.43 2.09 12.29
C ALA A 30 -18.20 3.39 12.61
N LEU A 31 -17.77 4.52 12.07
CA LEU A 31 -18.46 5.81 12.22
C LEU A 31 -19.82 5.83 11.51
N ASP A 32 -19.92 5.10 10.39
CA ASP A 32 -21.21 4.87 9.67
C ASP A 32 -22.11 3.83 10.36
N GLY A 33 -21.69 3.24 11.49
CA GLY A 33 -22.48 2.28 12.27
C GLY A 33 -22.40 0.82 11.79
N PHE A 34 -21.49 0.47 10.90
CA PHE A 34 -21.40 -0.85 10.27
C PHE A 34 -20.17 -1.68 10.70
N PHE A 35 -19.70 -1.54 11.94
CA PHE A 35 -18.52 -2.28 12.39
C PHE A 35 -18.86 -3.72 12.77
N ARG A 36 -18.24 -4.70 12.06
CA ARG A 36 -18.33 -6.13 12.30
C ARG A 36 -16.96 -6.70 12.69
N PRO A 37 -16.66 -6.99 13.96
CA PRO A 37 -15.31 -7.34 14.45
C PRO A 37 -14.68 -8.55 13.74
N THR A 38 -15.44 -9.61 13.51
CA THR A 38 -14.93 -10.83 12.88
C THR A 38 -14.45 -10.57 11.45
N THR A 39 -15.27 -9.91 10.63
CA THR A 39 -14.88 -9.55 9.26
C THR A 39 -13.77 -8.52 9.24
N ALA A 40 -13.70 -7.61 10.22
CA ALA A 40 -12.60 -6.65 10.36
C ALA A 40 -11.25 -7.37 10.59
N ILE A 41 -11.20 -8.33 11.54
CA ILE A 41 -10.00 -9.13 11.82
C ILE A 41 -9.57 -9.93 10.57
N LEU A 42 -10.51 -10.61 9.91
CA LEU A 42 -10.22 -11.38 8.71
C LEU A 42 -9.70 -10.49 7.57
N THR A 43 -10.27 -9.29 7.38
CA THR A 43 -9.80 -8.34 6.36
C THR A 43 -8.40 -7.85 6.65
N VAL A 44 -8.06 -7.53 7.91
CA VAL A 44 -6.71 -7.17 8.34
C VAL A 44 -5.73 -8.33 8.05
N LEU A 45 -6.10 -9.57 8.37
CA LEU A 45 -5.27 -10.75 8.10
C LEU A 45 -5.05 -10.95 6.58
N VAL A 46 -6.09 -10.83 5.76
CA VAL A 46 -5.96 -10.92 4.29
C VAL A 46 -5.03 -9.82 3.76
N GLY A 47 -5.17 -8.58 4.23
CA GLY A 47 -4.29 -7.47 3.83
C GLY A 47 -2.83 -7.72 4.20
N LEU A 48 -2.56 -8.22 5.41
CA LEU A 48 -1.21 -8.61 5.85
C LEU A 48 -0.63 -9.72 4.98
N LEU A 49 -1.38 -10.79 4.78
CA LEU A 49 -0.94 -11.95 4.02
C LEU A 49 -0.70 -11.59 2.54
N ALA A 50 -1.56 -10.78 1.93
CA ALA A 50 -1.38 -10.28 0.57
C ALA A 50 -0.08 -9.47 0.41
N GLN A 51 0.23 -8.60 1.39
CA GLN A 51 1.50 -7.88 1.41
C GLN A 51 2.70 -8.82 1.53
N ILE A 52 2.61 -9.84 2.38
CA ILE A 52 3.66 -10.85 2.55
C ILE A 52 3.87 -11.63 1.25
N ILE A 53 2.78 -12.04 0.57
CA ILE A 53 2.86 -12.68 -0.76
C ILE A 53 3.63 -11.79 -1.73
N SER A 54 3.27 -10.50 -1.83
CA SER A 54 3.92 -9.56 -2.73
C SER A 54 5.43 -9.43 -2.42
N ASN A 55 5.80 -9.31 -1.16
CA ASN A 55 7.21 -9.21 -0.75
C ASN A 55 8.02 -10.47 -1.11
N ILE A 56 7.49 -11.67 -0.83
CA ILE A 56 8.17 -12.95 -1.12
C ILE A 56 8.21 -13.19 -2.63
N ALA A 57 7.12 -12.91 -3.36
CA ALA A 57 7.04 -13.04 -4.81
C ALA A 57 8.07 -12.13 -5.50
N ASN A 58 8.21 -10.89 -5.04
CA ASN A 58 9.21 -9.96 -5.56
C ASN A 58 10.63 -10.52 -5.41
N ASP A 59 10.98 -11.07 -4.23
CA ASP A 59 12.30 -11.67 -4.01
C ASP A 59 12.54 -12.89 -4.92
N LEU A 60 11.50 -13.74 -5.08
CA LEU A 60 11.59 -14.99 -5.84
C LEU A 60 11.73 -14.72 -7.36
N PHE A 61 10.91 -13.80 -7.90
CA PHE A 61 10.86 -13.54 -9.34
C PHE A 61 11.98 -12.63 -9.81
N ASP A 62 12.37 -11.62 -9.03
CA ASP A 62 13.52 -10.76 -9.34
C ASP A 62 14.83 -11.57 -9.32
N PHE A 63 14.99 -12.50 -8.35
CA PHE A 63 16.11 -13.46 -8.34
C PHE A 63 16.14 -14.32 -9.61
N LYS A 64 14.98 -14.88 -10.03
CA LYS A 64 14.88 -15.71 -11.23
C LYS A 64 15.25 -14.95 -12.51
N LYS A 65 14.97 -13.64 -12.53
CA LYS A 65 15.27 -12.75 -13.67
C LYS A 65 16.68 -12.17 -13.62
N GLY A 66 17.46 -12.44 -12.55
CA GLY A 66 18.79 -11.86 -12.38
C GLY A 66 18.79 -10.35 -12.13
N ALA A 67 17.63 -9.79 -11.75
CA ALA A 67 17.49 -8.36 -11.48
C ALA A 67 18.18 -7.90 -10.18
N ASP A 68 18.58 -8.82 -9.33
CA ASP A 68 19.26 -8.55 -8.06
C ASP A 68 20.78 -8.74 -8.21
N GLY A 69 21.47 -7.70 -8.68
CA GLY A 69 22.92 -7.67 -8.79
C GLY A 69 23.65 -7.60 -7.43
N LYS A 70 24.98 -7.89 -7.42
CA LYS A 70 25.80 -7.82 -6.19
C LYS A 70 25.93 -6.41 -5.60
N GLU A 71 25.75 -5.37 -6.40
CA GLU A 71 25.88 -3.94 -6.03
C GLU A 71 24.54 -3.26 -5.76
N ARG A 72 23.53 -4.04 -5.33
CA ARG A 72 22.18 -3.54 -5.07
C ARG A 72 22.17 -2.40 -4.05
N LYS A 73 21.57 -1.25 -4.43
CA LYS A 73 21.36 -0.06 -3.56
C LYS A 73 20.22 -0.25 -2.57
N GLY A 74 19.25 -1.13 -2.89
CA GLY A 74 18.09 -1.45 -2.07
C GLY A 74 18.41 -2.35 -0.86
N PHE A 75 17.36 -2.70 -0.08
CA PHE A 75 17.51 -3.60 1.06
C PHE A 75 18.05 -4.97 0.65
N GLU A 76 18.83 -5.59 1.57
CA GLU A 76 19.36 -6.94 1.37
C GLU A 76 18.23 -7.95 1.09
N ARG A 77 18.47 -8.83 0.13
CA ARG A 77 17.59 -9.95 -0.20
C ARG A 77 18.29 -11.27 0.12
N PRO A 78 17.77 -12.04 1.10
CA PRO A 78 18.42 -13.29 1.54
C PRO A 78 18.61 -14.30 0.42
N LEU A 79 17.68 -14.37 -0.55
CA LEU A 79 17.77 -15.29 -1.68
C LEU A 79 18.93 -14.93 -2.62
N SER A 80 19.09 -13.65 -2.97
CA SER A 80 20.16 -13.18 -3.87
C SER A 80 21.54 -13.26 -3.22
N LEU A 81 21.59 -13.23 -1.88
CA LEU A 81 22.83 -13.42 -1.10
C LEU A 81 23.16 -14.90 -0.83
N GLY A 82 22.35 -15.85 -1.33
CA GLY A 82 22.54 -17.28 -1.07
C GLY A 82 22.33 -17.71 0.39
N LYS A 83 21.74 -16.84 1.24
CA LYS A 83 21.46 -17.13 2.66
C LYS A 83 20.27 -18.08 2.84
N VAL A 84 19.41 -18.20 1.84
CA VAL A 84 18.25 -19.11 1.78
C VAL A 84 18.17 -19.72 0.38
N SER A 85 17.62 -20.92 0.28
CA SER A 85 17.44 -21.60 -1.01
C SER A 85 16.16 -21.15 -1.71
N TYR A 86 16.17 -21.22 -3.05
CA TYR A 86 14.98 -20.96 -3.88
C TYR A 86 13.79 -21.82 -3.44
N ARG A 87 14.02 -23.10 -3.09
CA ARG A 87 12.98 -24.05 -2.64
C ARG A 87 12.34 -23.59 -1.33
N GLU A 88 13.12 -23.10 -0.37
CA GLU A 88 12.59 -22.61 0.92
C GLU A 88 11.71 -21.38 0.73
N VAL A 89 12.15 -20.41 -0.11
CA VAL A 89 11.37 -19.20 -0.40
C VAL A 89 10.08 -19.52 -1.17
N LYS A 90 10.16 -20.45 -2.16
CA LYS A 90 8.99 -20.95 -2.88
C LYS A 90 7.98 -21.64 -1.94
N ASN A 91 8.46 -22.47 -1.02
CA ASN A 91 7.59 -23.14 -0.05
C ASN A 91 6.91 -22.12 0.89
N LEU A 92 7.65 -21.11 1.36
CA LEU A 92 7.08 -20.03 2.17
C LEU A 92 6.00 -19.27 1.40
N LEU A 93 6.22 -18.96 0.12
CA LEU A 93 5.21 -18.33 -0.75
C LEU A 93 3.95 -19.19 -0.84
N ILE A 94 4.08 -20.48 -1.09
CA ILE A 94 2.94 -21.43 -1.19
C ILE A 94 2.16 -21.48 0.13
N ILE A 95 2.85 -21.60 1.26
CA ILE A 95 2.22 -21.62 2.59
C ILE A 95 1.44 -20.32 2.83
N THR A 96 2.03 -19.16 2.49
CA THR A 96 1.37 -17.86 2.64
C THR A 96 0.15 -17.74 1.73
N ILE A 97 0.21 -18.24 0.48
CA ILE A 97 -0.94 -18.28 -0.43
C ILE A 97 -2.06 -19.15 0.15
N ILE A 98 -1.74 -20.34 0.65
CA ILE A 98 -2.74 -21.24 1.27
C ILE A 98 -3.40 -20.54 2.47
N ALA A 99 -2.61 -19.94 3.35
CA ALA A 99 -3.15 -19.18 4.50
C ALA A 99 -4.07 -18.02 4.05
N THR A 100 -3.70 -17.31 2.98
CA THR A 100 -4.52 -16.21 2.41
C THR A 100 -5.83 -16.75 1.84
N VAL A 101 -5.78 -17.88 1.11
CA VAL A 101 -6.98 -18.52 0.56
C VAL A 101 -7.93 -18.96 1.66
N LEU A 102 -7.42 -19.63 2.70
CA LEU A 102 -8.25 -20.09 3.82
C LEU A 102 -8.89 -18.92 4.58
N THR A 103 -8.13 -17.87 4.86
CA THR A 103 -8.64 -16.65 5.51
C THR A 103 -9.64 -15.92 4.60
N GLY A 104 -9.36 -15.85 3.29
CA GLY A 104 -10.25 -15.27 2.29
C GLY A 104 -11.57 -16.01 2.16
N ILE A 105 -11.56 -17.35 2.15
CA ILE A 105 -12.79 -18.17 2.14
C ILE A 105 -13.62 -17.88 3.38
N ALA A 106 -13.02 -17.84 4.58
CA ALA A 106 -13.73 -17.49 5.81
C ALA A 106 -14.39 -16.09 5.71
N LEU A 107 -13.67 -15.11 5.13
CA LEU A 107 -14.19 -13.76 4.91
C LEU A 107 -15.36 -13.74 3.91
N ILE A 108 -15.26 -14.48 2.80
CA ILE A 108 -16.31 -14.60 1.76
C ILE A 108 -17.59 -15.19 2.35
N LEU A 109 -17.47 -16.27 3.13
CA LEU A 109 -18.62 -16.93 3.77
C LEU A 109 -19.38 -16.02 4.75
N LEU A 110 -18.70 -15.03 5.35
CA LEU A 110 -19.28 -14.05 6.28
C LEU A 110 -19.70 -12.74 5.62
N SER A 111 -19.43 -12.56 4.32
CA SER A 111 -19.69 -11.30 3.60
C SER A 111 -20.50 -11.52 2.32
N SER A 112 -19.85 -11.66 1.19
CA SER A 112 -20.51 -11.79 -0.11
C SER A 112 -19.74 -12.73 -1.06
N PRO A 113 -20.42 -13.65 -1.77
CA PRO A 113 -19.77 -14.61 -2.67
C PRO A 113 -18.95 -14.00 -3.80
N TRP A 114 -19.34 -12.82 -4.32
CA TRP A 114 -18.59 -12.18 -5.41
C TRP A 114 -17.18 -11.73 -5.00
N LEU A 115 -16.91 -11.59 -3.71
CA LEU A 115 -15.57 -11.31 -3.16
C LEU A 115 -14.56 -12.41 -3.51
N PHE A 116 -15.03 -13.60 -3.94
CA PHE A 116 -14.14 -14.62 -4.50
C PHE A 116 -13.33 -14.09 -5.70
N ILE A 117 -13.96 -13.32 -6.57
CA ILE A 117 -13.29 -12.69 -7.73
C ILE A 117 -12.25 -11.69 -7.25
N VAL A 118 -12.59 -10.84 -6.27
CA VAL A 118 -11.65 -9.85 -5.71
C VAL A 118 -10.47 -10.56 -5.03
N GLY A 119 -10.72 -11.60 -4.22
CA GLY A 119 -9.67 -12.38 -3.56
C GLY A 119 -8.72 -13.04 -4.56
N ALA A 120 -9.25 -13.62 -5.64
CA ALA A 120 -8.44 -14.19 -6.72
C ALA A 120 -7.58 -13.11 -7.39
N LEU A 121 -8.16 -11.93 -7.70
CA LEU A 121 -7.42 -10.80 -8.29
C LEU A 121 -6.33 -10.25 -7.35
N VAL A 122 -6.56 -10.24 -6.03
CA VAL A 122 -5.54 -9.83 -5.05
C VAL A 122 -4.33 -10.77 -5.08
N ILE A 123 -4.54 -12.09 -5.03
CA ILE A 123 -3.44 -13.07 -5.06
C ILE A 123 -2.73 -13.02 -6.42
N LEU A 124 -3.48 -13.03 -7.51
CA LEU A 124 -2.91 -12.96 -8.86
C LEU A 124 -2.15 -11.66 -9.08
N GLY A 125 -2.69 -10.52 -8.62
CA GLY A 125 -2.05 -9.22 -8.72
C GLY A 125 -0.76 -9.12 -7.91
N ALA A 126 -0.74 -9.67 -6.69
CA ALA A 126 0.46 -9.73 -5.85
C ALA A 126 1.59 -10.55 -6.51
N ILE A 127 1.25 -11.65 -7.20
CA ILE A 127 2.20 -12.47 -7.96
C ILE A 127 2.59 -11.78 -9.28
N ALA A 128 1.60 -11.28 -10.03
CA ALA A 128 1.81 -10.67 -11.35
C ALA A 128 2.51 -9.31 -11.26
N TYR A 129 2.66 -8.74 -10.07
CA TYR A 129 3.42 -7.51 -9.91
C TYR A 129 4.86 -7.64 -10.42
N THR A 130 5.56 -8.75 -10.12
CA THR A 130 6.92 -9.04 -10.59
C THR A 130 7.05 -10.36 -11.34
N GLY A 131 6.06 -11.25 -11.24
CA GLY A 131 6.03 -12.59 -11.83
C GLY A 131 5.15 -12.69 -13.08
N GLY A 132 5.14 -13.89 -13.66
CA GLY A 132 4.30 -14.22 -14.82
C GLY A 132 4.82 -13.67 -16.17
N PRO A 133 3.99 -13.80 -17.22
CA PRO A 133 4.39 -13.41 -18.59
C PRO A 133 4.37 -11.89 -18.82
N PHE A 134 3.59 -11.15 -18.02
CA PHE A 134 3.46 -9.69 -18.13
C PHE A 134 3.54 -9.05 -16.73
N PRO A 135 4.74 -8.97 -16.11
CA PRO A 135 4.90 -8.40 -14.79
C PRO A 135 4.71 -6.88 -14.80
N PHE A 136 3.74 -6.39 -14.02
CA PHE A 136 3.33 -4.99 -14.02
C PHE A 136 4.47 -4.02 -13.69
N ALA A 137 5.35 -4.37 -12.73
CA ALA A 137 6.51 -3.57 -12.35
C ALA A 137 7.50 -3.38 -13.50
N TYR A 138 7.59 -4.35 -14.41
CA TYR A 138 8.49 -4.30 -15.56
C TYR A 138 7.92 -3.53 -16.76
N HIS A 139 6.62 -3.20 -16.72
CA HIS A 139 5.92 -2.53 -17.82
C HIS A 139 5.48 -1.10 -17.47
N GLY A 140 5.98 -0.51 -16.36
CA GLY A 140 5.65 0.85 -15.94
C GLY A 140 4.23 1.00 -15.39
N LEU A 141 3.60 -0.10 -14.97
CA LEU A 141 2.26 -0.11 -14.39
C LEU A 141 2.29 -0.18 -12.85
N GLY A 142 3.48 -0.10 -12.24
CA GLY A 142 3.65 -0.28 -10.80
C GLY A 142 2.81 0.68 -9.98
N GLU A 143 2.85 1.97 -10.29
CA GLU A 143 2.12 3.02 -9.57
C GLU A 143 0.61 2.86 -9.71
N VAL A 144 0.13 2.47 -10.90
CA VAL A 144 -1.30 2.18 -11.14
C VAL A 144 -1.74 0.99 -10.28
N MET A 145 -0.94 -0.08 -10.23
CA MET A 145 -1.26 -1.26 -9.42
C MET A 145 -1.23 -0.95 -7.92
N VAL A 146 -0.28 -0.13 -7.44
CA VAL A 146 -0.28 0.32 -6.05
C VAL A 146 -1.55 1.13 -5.75
N PHE A 147 -1.92 2.09 -6.59
CA PHE A 147 -3.16 2.85 -6.41
C PHE A 147 -4.39 1.93 -6.35
N LEU A 148 -4.53 1.00 -7.28
CA LEU A 148 -5.66 0.09 -7.32
C LEU A 148 -5.71 -0.84 -6.10
N PHE A 149 -4.60 -1.54 -5.79
CA PHE A 149 -4.61 -2.55 -4.74
C PHE A 149 -4.57 -1.96 -3.33
N TYR A 150 -3.78 -0.91 -3.07
CA TYR A 150 -3.73 -0.29 -1.73
C TYR A 150 -4.84 0.73 -1.51
N GLY A 151 -5.30 1.41 -2.58
CA GLY A 151 -6.44 2.30 -2.50
C GLY A 151 -7.77 1.56 -2.61
N LEU A 152 -8.21 1.33 -3.84
CA LEU A 152 -9.57 0.88 -4.11
C LEU A 152 -9.88 -0.52 -3.58
N VAL A 153 -8.95 -1.47 -3.74
CA VAL A 153 -9.17 -2.85 -3.27
C VAL A 153 -9.03 -2.95 -1.76
N ALA A 154 -7.92 -2.49 -1.18
CA ALA A 154 -7.71 -2.58 0.26
C ALA A 154 -8.64 -1.64 1.03
N GLY A 155 -8.70 -0.35 0.68
CA GLY A 155 -9.57 0.63 1.33
C GLY A 155 -11.04 0.43 0.99
N GLY A 156 -11.41 0.57 -0.29
CA GLY A 156 -12.78 0.44 -0.75
C GLY A 156 -13.37 -0.94 -0.50
N GLY A 157 -12.61 -2.02 -0.77
CA GLY A 157 -13.02 -3.39 -0.48
C GLY A 157 -13.27 -3.64 1.01
N THR A 158 -12.43 -3.08 1.90
CA THR A 158 -12.63 -3.18 3.35
C THR A 158 -13.92 -2.51 3.78
N TYR A 159 -14.18 -1.29 3.31
CA TYR A 159 -15.44 -0.59 3.61
C TYR A 159 -16.65 -1.39 3.09
N TYR A 160 -16.59 -1.86 1.85
CA TYR A 160 -17.66 -2.70 1.28
C TYR A 160 -17.93 -3.97 2.10
N ILE A 161 -16.88 -4.65 2.58
CA ILE A 161 -17.02 -5.85 3.42
C ILE A 161 -17.79 -5.55 4.71
N GLN A 162 -17.63 -4.35 5.27
CA GLN A 162 -18.34 -3.94 6.49
C GLN A 162 -19.78 -3.49 6.22
N CYS A 163 -19.97 -2.64 5.21
CA CYS A 163 -21.22 -1.92 4.95
C CYS A 163 -22.14 -2.60 3.92
N GLY A 164 -21.61 -3.47 3.06
CA GLY A 164 -22.36 -4.09 1.94
C GLY A 164 -22.54 -3.18 0.72
N THR A 165 -22.16 -1.91 0.82
CA THR A 165 -22.23 -0.90 -0.24
C THR A 165 -20.96 -0.07 -0.28
N LEU A 166 -20.75 0.72 -1.34
CA LEU A 166 -19.68 1.70 -1.43
C LEU A 166 -20.30 3.10 -1.49
N SER A 167 -19.97 3.93 -0.50
CA SER A 167 -20.27 5.35 -0.58
C SER A 167 -19.17 6.08 -1.38
N TRP A 168 -19.48 7.28 -1.87
CA TRP A 168 -18.49 8.07 -2.60
C TRP A 168 -17.39 8.60 -1.65
N GLU A 169 -17.71 8.85 -0.38
CA GLU A 169 -16.78 9.18 0.69
C GLU A 169 -15.76 8.07 0.92
N ALA A 170 -16.24 6.82 0.93
CA ALA A 170 -15.36 5.65 1.05
C ALA A 170 -14.45 5.51 -0.18
N ILE A 171 -14.94 5.78 -1.38
CA ILE A 171 -14.13 5.78 -2.61
C ILE A 171 -13.10 6.92 -2.57
N ALA A 172 -13.48 8.10 -2.12
CA ALA A 172 -12.58 9.24 -1.99
C ALA A 172 -11.45 8.95 -0.98
N LEU A 173 -11.79 8.43 0.21
CA LEU A 173 -10.82 8.02 1.24
C LEU A 173 -9.89 6.91 0.73
N ALA A 174 -10.45 5.89 0.09
CA ALA A 174 -9.67 4.79 -0.49
C ALA A 174 -8.68 5.30 -1.54
N SER A 175 -9.13 6.19 -2.42
CA SER A 175 -8.29 6.82 -3.44
C SER A 175 -7.20 7.70 -2.82
N ALA A 176 -7.52 8.46 -1.76
CA ALA A 176 -6.56 9.25 -1.00
C ALA A 176 -5.44 8.38 -0.42
N MET A 177 -5.79 7.25 0.20
CA MET A 177 -4.82 6.27 0.72
C MET A 177 -4.01 5.63 -0.39
N GLY A 178 -4.61 5.36 -1.55
CA GLY A 178 -3.94 4.83 -2.73
C GLY A 178 -2.84 5.76 -3.23
N PHE A 179 -3.13 7.06 -3.40
CA PHE A 179 -2.14 8.06 -3.81
C PHE A 179 -1.02 8.22 -2.77
N ALA A 180 -1.35 8.27 -1.48
CA ALA A 180 -0.34 8.33 -0.43
C ALA A 180 0.62 7.12 -0.50
N SER A 181 0.09 5.91 -0.74
CA SER A 181 0.86 4.67 -0.83
C SER A 181 1.76 4.62 -2.07
N CYS A 182 1.37 5.24 -3.19
CA CYS A 182 2.18 5.31 -4.41
C CYS A 182 3.56 5.93 -4.17
N ASN A 183 3.69 6.86 -3.22
CA ASN A 183 4.97 7.52 -2.96
C ASN A 183 6.06 6.60 -2.43
N ILE A 184 5.71 5.48 -1.80
CA ILE A 184 6.70 4.45 -1.43
C ILE A 184 7.36 3.89 -2.70
N LEU A 185 6.54 3.58 -3.71
CA LEU A 185 7.04 3.07 -4.99
C LEU A 185 7.81 4.14 -5.77
N VAL A 186 7.36 5.40 -5.74
CA VAL A 186 8.08 6.53 -6.36
C VAL A 186 9.52 6.61 -5.84
N VAL A 187 9.72 6.57 -4.51
CA VAL A 187 11.08 6.61 -3.93
C VAL A 187 11.89 5.36 -4.29
N ASN A 188 11.25 4.19 -4.28
CA ASN A 188 11.91 2.93 -4.63
C ASN A 188 12.40 2.96 -6.08
N ASN A 189 11.53 3.27 -7.02
CA ASN A 189 11.87 3.33 -8.45
C ASN A 189 12.84 4.48 -8.77
N TYR A 190 12.75 5.63 -8.05
CA TYR A 190 13.71 6.73 -8.17
C TYR A 190 15.13 6.31 -7.76
N ARG A 191 15.28 5.53 -6.69
CA ARG A 191 16.57 4.98 -6.23
C ARG A 191 17.15 4.00 -7.24
N ASP A 192 16.30 3.15 -7.82
CA ASP A 192 16.70 1.95 -8.55
C ASP A 192 16.76 2.17 -10.09
N VAL A 193 16.62 3.41 -10.62
CA VAL A 193 16.54 3.68 -12.06
C VAL A 193 17.69 3.04 -12.84
N GLU A 194 18.93 3.10 -12.33
CA GLU A 194 20.10 2.55 -13.02
C GLU A 194 20.06 1.01 -13.02
N GLU A 195 19.73 0.39 -11.88
CA GLU A 195 19.57 -1.07 -11.74
C GLU A 195 18.39 -1.59 -12.57
N ASP A 196 17.26 -0.87 -12.56
CA ASP A 196 16.07 -1.20 -13.34
C ASP A 196 16.37 -1.13 -14.86
N THR A 197 17.16 -0.15 -15.30
CA THR A 197 17.59 -0.04 -16.71
C THR A 197 18.44 -1.24 -17.12
N LEU A 198 19.38 -1.67 -16.29
CA LEU A 198 20.25 -2.81 -16.55
C LEU A 198 19.49 -4.15 -16.58
N SER A 199 18.39 -4.26 -15.86
CA SER A 199 17.55 -5.46 -15.79
C SER A 199 16.34 -5.44 -16.74
N ASP A 200 16.31 -4.52 -17.73
CA ASP A 200 15.18 -4.27 -18.67
C ASP A 200 13.83 -4.06 -17.96
N LYS A 201 13.87 -3.55 -16.73
CA LYS A 201 12.67 -3.21 -15.95
C LYS A 201 12.25 -1.79 -16.26
N ARG A 202 11.27 -1.64 -17.15
CA ARG A 202 10.83 -0.36 -17.74
C ARG A 202 9.83 0.37 -16.84
N THR A 203 10.28 0.79 -15.64
CA THR A 203 9.50 1.63 -14.72
C THR A 203 9.19 2.99 -15.36
N LEU A 204 8.28 3.78 -14.75
CA LEU A 204 7.97 5.13 -15.25
C LEU A 204 9.22 6.01 -15.36
N PHE A 205 10.17 5.87 -14.43
CA PHE A 205 11.36 6.73 -14.41
C PHE A 205 12.46 6.25 -15.37
N VAL A 206 12.48 4.97 -15.73
CA VAL A 206 13.29 4.45 -16.82
C VAL A 206 12.74 4.94 -18.18
N ARG A 207 11.39 5.00 -18.35
CA ARG A 207 10.75 5.42 -19.60
C ARG A 207 10.74 6.93 -19.82
N PHE A 208 10.40 7.70 -18.77
CA PHE A 208 10.14 9.15 -18.88
C PHE A 208 11.19 10.01 -18.17
N GLY A 209 12.23 9.37 -17.63
CA GLY A 209 13.32 10.03 -16.93
C GLY A 209 13.08 10.26 -15.43
N LYS A 210 14.18 10.33 -14.71
CA LYS A 210 14.24 10.49 -13.24
C LYS A 210 13.59 11.79 -12.76
N SER A 211 13.52 12.84 -13.61
CA SER A 211 12.89 14.13 -13.32
C SER A 211 11.37 14.07 -13.13
N LEU A 212 10.71 12.99 -13.56
CA LEU A 212 9.28 12.76 -13.31
C LEU A 212 8.99 12.45 -11.84
N ALA A 213 9.92 11.77 -11.13
CA ALA A 213 9.69 11.27 -9.78
C ALA A 213 9.28 12.36 -8.77
N PRO A 214 9.98 13.51 -8.64
CA PRO A 214 9.57 14.56 -7.70
C PRO A 214 8.22 15.20 -8.05
N LYS A 215 7.86 15.25 -9.32
CA LYS A 215 6.56 15.77 -9.77
C LYS A 215 5.44 14.81 -9.39
N LEU A 216 5.64 13.52 -9.63
CA LEU A 216 4.68 12.48 -9.27
C LEU A 216 4.52 12.37 -7.75
N TYR A 217 5.64 12.44 -6.99
CA TYR A 217 5.60 12.46 -5.54
C TYR A 217 4.76 13.62 -5.01
N LEU A 218 4.97 14.83 -5.53
CA LEU A 218 4.20 16.01 -5.15
C LEU A 218 2.72 15.87 -5.54
N ALA A 219 2.43 15.43 -6.76
CA ALA A 219 1.07 15.21 -7.22
C ALA A 219 0.32 14.23 -6.31
N ASN A 220 0.95 13.12 -5.93
CA ASN A 220 0.36 12.12 -5.06
C ASN A 220 0.00 12.67 -3.68
N ILE A 221 0.87 13.48 -3.03
CA ILE A 221 0.55 14.07 -1.72
C ILE A 221 -0.55 15.15 -1.82
N LEU A 222 -0.60 15.91 -2.91
CA LEU A 222 -1.67 16.88 -3.13
C LEU A 222 -3.01 16.19 -3.38
N LEU A 223 -3.03 15.16 -4.24
CA LEU A 223 -4.24 14.37 -4.51
C LEU A 223 -4.73 13.62 -3.28
N SER A 224 -3.82 13.06 -2.47
CA SER A 224 -4.21 12.37 -1.25
C SER A 224 -4.92 13.30 -0.26
N VAL A 225 -4.41 14.53 -0.09
CA VAL A 225 -5.05 15.52 0.78
C VAL A 225 -6.34 16.05 0.14
N LEU A 226 -6.33 16.38 -1.15
CA LEU A 226 -7.51 16.89 -1.84
C LEU A 226 -8.71 15.93 -1.74
N LEU A 227 -8.47 14.62 -1.86
CA LEU A 227 -9.53 13.62 -1.81
C LEU A 227 -10.13 13.39 -0.41
N LEU A 228 -9.59 14.03 0.64
CA LEU A 228 -10.25 14.10 1.94
C LEU A 228 -11.31 15.21 2.02
N PHE A 229 -11.54 15.99 0.94
CA PHE A 229 -12.46 17.13 0.93
C PHE A 229 -13.88 16.83 1.46
N PRO A 230 -14.45 15.60 1.30
CA PRO A 230 -15.79 15.32 1.82
C PRO A 230 -15.90 15.48 3.33
N PHE A 231 -14.77 15.33 4.03
CA PHE A 231 -14.70 15.31 5.48
C PHE A 231 -14.09 16.60 6.07
N TYR A 232 -13.79 17.63 5.27
CA TYR A 232 -13.05 18.77 5.78
C TYR A 232 -13.82 19.63 6.78
N SER A 233 -13.13 19.92 7.86
CA SER A 233 -13.38 20.97 8.82
C SER A 233 -12.13 21.86 8.92
N ILE A 234 -12.20 22.98 9.65
CA ILE A 234 -11.02 23.84 9.88
C ILE A 234 -9.87 23.02 10.52
N ILE A 235 -10.16 22.17 11.50
CA ILE A 235 -9.18 21.30 12.16
C ILE A 235 -8.60 20.30 11.15
N GLY A 236 -9.46 19.68 10.33
CA GLY A 236 -9.04 18.78 9.27
C GLY A 236 -8.12 19.44 8.24
N MET A 237 -8.41 20.68 7.85
CA MET A 237 -7.55 21.46 6.94
C MET A 237 -6.18 21.76 7.57
N LEU A 238 -6.15 22.15 8.86
CA LEU A 238 -4.90 22.43 9.58
C LEU A 238 -4.04 21.18 9.73
N SER A 239 -4.62 20.04 10.12
CA SER A 239 -3.88 18.78 10.24
C SER A 239 -3.34 18.31 8.89
N SER A 240 -4.12 18.44 7.81
CA SER A 240 -3.69 18.14 6.44
C SER A 240 -2.59 19.08 5.94
N GLY A 241 -2.61 20.35 6.36
CA GLY A 241 -1.53 21.30 6.09
C GLY A 241 -0.21 20.89 6.74
N ILE A 242 -0.24 20.40 7.98
CA ILE A 242 0.94 19.86 8.68
C ILE A 242 1.49 18.64 7.93
N TYR A 243 0.62 17.70 7.55
CA TYR A 243 1.01 16.53 6.75
C TYR A 243 1.67 16.95 5.43
N LEU A 244 1.06 17.88 4.68
CA LEU A 244 1.61 18.40 3.43
C LEU A 244 3.01 18.98 3.63
N ALA A 245 3.22 19.83 4.64
CA ALA A 245 4.51 20.43 4.93
C ALA A 245 5.60 19.38 5.20
N GLN A 246 5.27 18.34 5.98
CA GLN A 246 6.19 17.25 6.29
C GLN A 246 6.55 16.44 5.04
N MET A 247 5.57 16.09 4.20
CA MET A 247 5.80 15.29 3.00
C MET A 247 6.52 16.08 1.90
N MET A 248 6.25 17.38 1.78
CA MET A 248 7.03 18.27 0.90
C MET A 248 8.49 18.41 1.36
N HIS A 249 8.74 18.47 2.68
CA HIS A 249 10.10 18.44 3.20
C HIS A 249 10.79 17.12 2.85
N LEU A 250 10.09 15.99 2.98
CA LEU A 250 10.63 14.67 2.64
C LEU A 250 10.91 14.53 1.14
N GLN A 251 10.04 15.07 0.27
CA GLN A 251 10.27 15.15 -1.17
C GLN A 251 11.55 15.95 -1.51
N ARG A 252 11.78 17.10 -0.84
CA ARG A 252 13.03 17.87 -1.01
C ARG A 252 14.24 17.07 -0.51
N THR A 253 14.09 16.30 0.57
CA THR A 253 15.15 15.41 1.07
C THR A 253 15.47 14.31 0.05
N MET A 254 14.45 13.71 -0.60
CA MET A 254 14.63 12.74 -1.68
C MET A 254 15.53 13.30 -2.80
N LEU A 255 15.29 14.55 -3.22
CA LEU A 255 16.07 15.20 -4.27
C LEU A 255 17.54 15.48 -3.92
N ARG A 256 17.86 15.55 -2.63
CA ARG A 256 19.23 15.83 -2.11
C ARG A 256 19.94 14.56 -1.67
N THR A 257 19.32 13.39 -1.87
CA THR A 257 19.83 12.10 -1.38
C THR A 257 20.06 11.18 -2.56
N GLU A 258 21.15 10.40 -2.51
CA GLU A 258 21.55 9.48 -3.58
C GLU A 258 21.86 8.08 -3.04
N GLY A 259 21.80 7.10 -3.94
CA GLY A 259 22.22 5.72 -3.70
C GLY A 259 21.50 5.07 -2.52
N ALA A 260 22.23 4.29 -1.74
CA ALA A 260 21.69 3.52 -0.60
C ALA A 260 21.09 4.40 0.52
N GLN A 261 21.45 5.68 0.60
CA GLN A 261 20.87 6.60 1.58
C GLN A 261 19.39 6.86 1.33
N LEU A 262 18.90 6.69 0.09
CA LEU A 262 17.47 6.73 -0.27
C LEU A 262 16.64 5.66 0.47
N ASN A 263 17.25 4.60 1.02
CA ASN A 263 16.55 3.65 1.88
C ASN A 263 15.95 4.32 3.13
N LYS A 264 16.63 5.33 3.70
CA LYS A 264 16.11 6.11 4.84
C LYS A 264 14.89 6.96 4.41
N VAL A 265 14.95 7.55 3.22
CA VAL A 265 13.83 8.32 2.65
C VAL A 265 12.65 7.39 2.38
N LEU A 266 12.88 6.20 1.84
CA LEU A 266 11.85 5.19 1.59
C LEU A 266 11.13 4.78 2.88
N VAL A 267 11.88 4.48 3.95
CA VAL A 267 11.29 4.16 5.26
C VAL A 267 10.46 5.33 5.80
N ARG A 268 10.99 6.56 5.74
CA ARG A 268 10.25 7.76 6.16
C ARG A 268 9.00 8.00 5.30
N THR A 269 9.03 7.68 4.00
CA THR A 269 7.85 7.75 3.13
C THR A 269 6.81 6.72 3.54
N ALA A 270 7.21 5.49 3.88
CA ALA A 270 6.30 4.48 4.41
C ALA A 270 5.68 4.91 5.76
N GLN A 271 6.47 5.53 6.65
CA GLN A 271 5.95 6.17 7.87
C GLN A 271 5.01 7.33 7.55
N GLY A 272 5.25 8.07 6.46
CA GLY A 272 4.38 9.11 5.95
C GLY A 272 2.99 8.61 5.53
N VAL A 273 2.88 7.37 5.01
CA VAL A 273 1.57 6.74 4.73
C VAL A 273 0.81 6.45 6.03
N VAL A 274 1.50 5.97 7.06
CA VAL A 274 0.89 5.76 8.38
C VAL A 274 0.46 7.10 8.99
N LEU A 275 1.29 8.13 8.87
CA LEU A 275 0.95 9.49 9.31
C LEU A 275 -0.26 10.04 8.55
N PHE A 276 -0.36 9.76 7.24
CA PHE A 276 -1.54 10.13 6.47
C PHE A 276 -2.80 9.42 6.96
N ALA A 277 -2.70 8.14 7.32
CA ALA A 277 -3.82 7.42 7.92
C ALA A 277 -4.27 8.08 9.23
N PHE A 278 -3.36 8.48 10.12
CA PHE A 278 -3.70 9.24 11.32
C PHE A 278 -4.35 10.59 10.99
N ASN A 279 -3.82 11.32 10.00
CA ASN A 279 -4.45 12.56 9.53
C ASN A 279 -5.88 12.30 9.03
N ALA A 280 -6.08 11.27 8.20
CA ALA A 280 -7.40 10.90 7.70
C ALA A 280 -8.36 10.55 8.83
N LEU A 281 -7.91 9.79 9.85
CA LEU A 281 -8.71 9.47 11.03
C LEU A 281 -9.14 10.73 11.81
N ILE A 282 -8.23 11.69 11.99
CA ILE A 282 -8.55 12.98 12.63
C ILE A 282 -9.59 13.73 11.80
N VAL A 283 -9.39 13.84 10.49
CA VAL A 283 -10.28 14.54 9.57
C VAL A 283 -11.70 13.95 9.61
N ILE A 284 -11.81 12.62 9.49
CA ILE A 284 -13.08 11.90 9.50
C ILE A 284 -13.75 12.02 10.88
N PHE A 285 -13.02 11.76 11.97
CA PHE A 285 -13.57 11.81 13.31
C PHE A 285 -14.12 13.19 13.65
N VAL A 286 -13.38 14.26 13.36
CA VAL A 286 -13.84 15.63 13.58
C VAL A 286 -15.07 15.94 12.73
N HIS A 287 -15.13 15.50 11.49
CA HIS A 287 -16.28 15.67 10.61
C HIS A 287 -17.56 15.08 11.25
N TYR A 288 -17.49 13.83 11.71
CA TYR A 288 -18.64 13.15 12.33
C TYR A 288 -19.06 13.78 13.67
N GLN A 289 -18.10 14.20 14.49
CA GLN A 289 -18.42 14.87 15.76
C GLN A 289 -19.10 16.23 15.56
N TRP A 290 -18.69 17.00 14.56
CA TRP A 290 -19.30 18.30 14.24
C TRP A 290 -20.62 18.14 13.51
N GLY A 291 -20.75 17.15 12.63
CA GLY A 291 -22.00 16.80 11.95
C GLY A 291 -23.10 16.40 12.95
N THR A 292 -22.77 15.57 13.95
CA THR A 292 -23.71 15.21 15.02
C THR A 292 -24.04 16.38 15.94
N ALA A 293 -23.09 17.28 16.24
CA ALA A 293 -23.32 18.46 17.05
C ALA A 293 -24.22 19.51 16.37
N LEU A 294 -24.13 19.63 15.01
CA LEU A 294 -24.95 20.56 14.22
C LEU A 294 -26.23 19.90 13.68
N GLY A 295 -26.21 18.58 13.42
CA GLY A 295 -27.35 17.83 12.86
C GLY A 295 -28.41 17.46 13.87
N GLY A 296 -28.17 17.63 15.18
CA GLY A 296 -29.22 17.60 16.20
C GLY A 296 -30.31 18.67 16.02
N LEU A 297 -30.16 19.52 15.00
CA LEU A 297 -31.15 20.58 14.62
C LEU A 297 -31.99 20.22 13.37
N HIS A 298 -31.75 19.05 12.70
CA HIS A 298 -32.42 18.70 11.44
C HIS A 298 -33.16 17.37 11.39
N HIS A 299 -33.32 16.68 12.51
CA HIS A 299 -34.23 15.53 12.64
C HIS A 299 -35.31 15.80 13.67
N HIS A 300 -36.25 16.67 13.32
CA HIS A 300 -37.61 16.70 13.84
C HIS A 300 -38.55 16.92 12.68
#